data_53b3ea18d0d37b0d4bfffb5836214fbd
#
_entry.id   53b3ea18d0d37b0d4bfffb5836214fbd
#
_cell.length_a   1.000
_cell.length_b   1.000
_cell.length_c   1.000
_cell.angle_alpha   90.00
_cell.angle_beta   90.00
_cell.angle_gamma   90.00
#
_symmetry.space_group_name_H-M   'P 1'
#
loop_
_entity.id
_entity.type
_entity.pdbx_description
1 polymer ?
#
loop_
_entity_poly.entity_id
_entity_poly.type
_entity_poly.pdbx_seq_one_letter_code
_entity_poly.pdbx_strand_id
1 'polypeptide(L)'
;MCKKCIGLLRFFKINVISFDLRDHGESSIDDNRVSGGQDEWKDVVAVFDWLIDEQGAVADKIGLFGTSMGAGTIAIAFSIDDRMQSVWLDSGYSDMGKIVVEELEFQGLPTFLGPAGIFAGKISAGQNLIQYYPLEAASEIGDRHMYVVHGNQDKRVRLHHGEEMCEIAMEKGLEGNVECWFEDSVIRYDVGDGMQSDEHVTLMLTDTDEYETRLVGFFTDSLM
;
A
#
# COMPACT_ATOMS: atom_id res chain seq x y z
N MET A 1 5.25 3.52 -9.66
CA MET A 1 3.95 3.06 -10.20
C MET A 1 4.12 2.43 -11.58
N CYS A 2 3.46 1.34 -11.87
CA CYS A 2 3.58 0.61 -13.15
C CYS A 2 3.02 1.46 -14.31
N LYS A 3 3.87 1.81 -15.29
CA LYS A 3 3.46 2.56 -16.50
C LYS A 3 2.36 1.83 -17.30
N LYS A 4 2.30 0.50 -17.26
CA LYS A 4 1.24 -0.31 -17.88
C LYS A 4 -0.11 -0.09 -17.20
N CYS A 5 -0.17 -0.14 -15.86
CA CYS A 5 -1.41 0.09 -15.10
C CYS A 5 -2.00 1.47 -15.39
N ILE A 6 -1.15 2.51 -15.48
CA ILE A 6 -1.57 3.86 -15.87
C ILE A 6 -2.19 3.87 -17.27
N GLY A 7 -1.55 3.21 -18.23
CA GLY A 7 -2.04 3.12 -19.62
C GLY A 7 -3.41 2.46 -19.71
N LEU A 8 -3.61 1.40 -18.95
CA LEU A 8 -4.84 0.63 -18.93
C LEU A 8 -6.00 1.42 -18.30
N LEU A 9 -5.80 1.97 -17.12
CA LEU A 9 -6.82 2.78 -16.44
C LEU A 9 -7.29 3.93 -17.35
N ARG A 10 -6.37 4.58 -18.10
CA ARG A 10 -6.72 5.58 -19.11
C ARG A 10 -7.55 5.02 -20.27
N PHE A 11 -7.30 3.80 -20.73
CA PHE A 11 -8.09 3.15 -21.76
C PHE A 11 -9.56 2.99 -21.33
N PHE A 12 -9.80 2.69 -20.05
CA PHE A 12 -11.14 2.62 -19.46
C PHE A 12 -11.67 3.98 -18.98
N LYS A 13 -11.05 5.09 -19.39
CA LYS A 13 -11.45 6.48 -19.06
C LYS A 13 -11.33 6.82 -17.57
N ILE A 14 -10.54 6.10 -16.84
CA ILE A 14 -10.16 6.45 -15.47
C ILE A 14 -8.96 7.41 -15.54
N ASN A 15 -9.12 8.60 -15.00
CA ASN A 15 -8.01 9.54 -14.87
C ASN A 15 -7.04 9.04 -13.79
N VAL A 16 -5.75 9.13 -14.04
CA VAL A 16 -4.72 8.66 -13.12
C VAL A 16 -3.77 9.80 -12.79
N ILE A 17 -3.56 10.02 -11.50
CA ILE A 17 -2.53 10.89 -10.97
C ILE A 17 -1.51 10.05 -10.23
N SER A 18 -0.23 10.30 -10.52
CA SER A 18 0.90 9.72 -9.82
C SER A 18 1.77 10.85 -9.32
N PHE A 19 2.20 10.75 -8.09
CA PHE A 19 3.05 11.75 -7.44
C PHE A 19 4.14 11.06 -6.62
N ASP A 20 5.24 11.75 -6.42
CA ASP A 20 6.27 11.33 -5.49
C ASP A 20 5.92 11.81 -4.09
N LEU A 21 6.03 10.94 -3.09
CA LEU A 21 5.90 11.31 -1.69
C LEU A 21 7.05 12.25 -1.28
N ARG A 22 6.92 12.96 -0.17
CA ARG A 22 8.04 13.74 0.41
C ARG A 22 9.31 12.91 0.47
N ASP A 23 10.46 13.54 0.38
CA ASP A 23 11.77 12.90 0.41
C ASP A 23 12.03 11.85 -0.70
N HIS A 24 11.15 11.78 -1.72
CA HIS A 24 11.28 10.89 -2.87
C HIS A 24 11.23 11.65 -4.19
N GLY A 25 11.93 11.11 -5.20
CA GLY A 25 11.86 11.55 -6.59
C GLY A 25 12.11 13.04 -6.78
N GLU A 26 11.13 13.73 -7.38
CA GLU A 26 11.18 15.18 -7.64
C GLU A 26 10.43 16.01 -6.58
N SER A 27 9.83 15.35 -5.57
CA SER A 27 9.15 16.05 -4.48
C SER A 27 10.13 16.76 -3.54
N SER A 28 9.61 17.68 -2.75
CA SER A 28 10.41 18.44 -1.78
C SER A 28 11.08 17.51 -0.77
N ILE A 29 12.31 17.85 -0.43
CA ILE A 29 13.03 17.23 0.69
C ILE A 29 12.58 17.93 1.97
N ASP A 30 12.00 17.17 2.90
CA ASP A 30 11.57 17.64 4.22
C ASP A 30 12.68 17.39 5.25
N ASP A 31 12.96 16.14 5.57
CA ASP A 31 14.01 15.77 6.50
C ASP A 31 15.00 14.72 5.94
N ASN A 32 14.83 14.37 4.68
CA ASN A 32 15.61 13.36 3.94
C ASN A 32 15.50 11.95 4.56
N ARG A 33 14.32 11.60 5.06
CA ARG A 33 14.03 10.32 5.71
C ARG A 33 12.74 9.72 5.18
N VAL A 34 12.65 8.42 5.28
CA VAL A 34 11.45 7.64 4.95
C VAL A 34 10.86 7.12 6.24
N SER A 35 9.64 7.53 6.56
CA SER A 35 8.96 7.16 7.81
C SER A 35 8.12 5.87 7.69
N GLY A 36 8.07 5.28 6.49
CA GLY A 36 7.21 4.12 6.24
C GLY A 36 5.73 4.47 6.40
N GLY A 37 5.26 5.54 5.77
CA GLY A 37 3.88 5.96 5.81
C GLY A 37 3.49 6.86 7.00
N GLN A 38 4.33 6.96 8.05
CA GLN A 38 3.96 7.67 9.28
C GLN A 38 3.84 9.19 9.11
N ASP A 39 4.54 9.76 8.15
CA ASP A 39 4.43 11.16 7.75
C ASP A 39 3.92 11.30 6.31
N GLU A 40 4.23 10.34 5.44
CA GLU A 40 3.89 10.35 4.02
C GLU A 40 2.38 10.28 3.75
N TRP A 41 1.55 9.78 4.70
CA TRP A 41 0.10 9.80 4.57
C TRP A 41 -0.47 11.22 4.38
N LYS A 42 0.21 12.24 4.92
CA LYS A 42 -0.18 13.65 4.76
C LYS A 42 -0.09 14.12 3.32
N ASP A 43 0.86 13.56 2.56
CA ASP A 43 1.01 13.88 1.13
C ASP A 43 -0.15 13.28 0.32
N VAL A 44 -0.62 12.09 0.71
CA VAL A 44 -1.81 11.47 0.11
C VAL A 44 -3.04 12.36 0.35
N VAL A 45 -3.26 12.80 1.58
CA VAL A 45 -4.36 13.72 1.92
C VAL A 45 -4.25 15.03 1.17
N ALA A 46 -3.04 15.62 1.09
CA ALA A 46 -2.82 16.87 0.37
C ALA A 46 -3.15 16.76 -1.14
N VAL A 47 -2.80 15.64 -1.78
CA VAL A 47 -3.16 15.39 -3.19
C VAL A 47 -4.67 15.14 -3.32
N PHE A 48 -5.27 14.43 -2.37
CA PHE A 48 -6.72 14.21 -2.34
C PHE A 48 -7.48 15.53 -2.22
N ASP A 49 -7.07 16.42 -1.31
CA ASP A 49 -7.65 17.77 -1.15
C ASP A 49 -7.46 18.60 -2.42
N TRP A 50 -6.27 18.59 -3.01
CA TRP A 50 -6.00 19.30 -4.27
C TRP A 50 -6.90 18.82 -5.41
N LEU A 51 -7.18 17.52 -5.49
CA LEU A 51 -8.10 16.97 -6.49
C LEU A 51 -9.51 17.51 -6.33
N ILE A 52 -9.99 17.65 -5.09
CA ILE A 52 -11.33 18.18 -4.80
C ILE A 52 -11.36 19.69 -5.02
N ASP A 53 -10.46 20.41 -4.38
CA ASP A 53 -10.51 21.87 -4.30
C ASP A 53 -10.09 22.56 -5.60
N GLU A 54 -9.07 22.04 -6.29
CA GLU A 54 -8.48 22.70 -7.45
C GLU A 54 -8.88 22.03 -8.79
N GLN A 55 -9.14 20.72 -8.77
CA GLN A 55 -9.51 19.99 -9.99
C GLN A 55 -11.02 19.71 -10.08
N GLY A 56 -11.79 19.99 -9.01
CA GLY A 56 -13.24 19.80 -8.95
C GLY A 56 -13.65 18.34 -8.96
N ALA A 57 -12.79 17.44 -8.50
CA ALA A 57 -13.12 16.04 -8.36
C ALA A 57 -14.11 15.83 -7.19
N VAL A 58 -14.94 14.80 -7.30
CA VAL A 58 -15.87 14.42 -6.24
C VAL A 58 -15.21 13.35 -5.39
N ALA A 59 -15.23 13.48 -4.06
CA ALA A 59 -14.47 12.63 -3.15
C ALA A 59 -14.75 11.14 -3.34
N ASP A 60 -16.00 10.73 -3.47
CA ASP A 60 -16.44 9.35 -3.69
C ASP A 60 -16.13 8.81 -5.10
N LYS A 61 -15.55 9.64 -5.98
CA LYS A 61 -15.03 9.27 -7.31
C LYS A 61 -13.51 9.22 -7.36
N ILE A 62 -12.83 9.24 -6.22
CA ILE A 62 -11.39 9.16 -6.10
C ILE A 62 -11.02 7.83 -5.44
N GLY A 63 -10.33 6.97 -6.18
CA GLY A 63 -9.77 5.72 -5.66
C GLY A 63 -8.27 5.83 -5.40
N LEU A 64 -7.80 5.13 -4.41
CA LEU A 64 -6.39 5.08 -4.01
C LEU A 64 -5.76 3.76 -4.43
N PHE A 65 -4.59 3.83 -5.04
CA PHE A 65 -3.80 2.67 -5.44
C PHE A 65 -2.39 2.78 -4.87
N GLY A 66 -1.93 1.77 -4.16
CA GLY A 66 -0.58 1.74 -3.63
C GLY A 66 0.03 0.34 -3.61
N THR A 67 1.37 0.29 -3.72
CA THR A 67 2.14 -0.94 -3.65
C THR A 67 3.16 -0.84 -2.52
N SER A 68 3.41 -1.92 -1.78
CA SER A 68 4.44 -1.99 -0.74
C SER A 68 4.27 -0.85 0.29
N MET A 69 5.30 -0.02 0.47
CA MET A 69 5.23 1.17 1.33
C MET A 69 4.09 2.11 0.93
N GLY A 70 3.83 2.26 -0.37
CA GLY A 70 2.69 3.06 -0.86
C GLY A 70 1.34 2.49 -0.41
N ALA A 71 1.18 1.15 -0.36
CA ALA A 71 -0.02 0.51 0.17
C ALA A 71 -0.20 0.80 1.66
N GLY A 72 0.86 0.67 2.46
CA GLY A 72 0.82 1.04 3.88
C GLY A 72 0.49 2.52 4.10
N THR A 73 1.08 3.40 3.27
CA THR A 73 0.85 4.85 3.34
C THR A 73 -0.60 5.23 3.04
N ILE A 74 -1.19 4.69 1.94
CA ILE A 74 -2.58 4.96 1.61
C ILE A 74 -3.56 4.30 2.59
N ALA A 75 -3.21 3.14 3.18
CA ALA A 75 -4.01 2.53 4.22
C ALA A 75 -4.10 3.43 5.46
N ILE A 76 -2.98 4.02 5.90
CA ILE A 76 -2.98 5.00 6.99
C ILE A 76 -3.84 6.22 6.61
N ALA A 77 -3.67 6.80 5.41
CA ALA A 77 -4.48 7.92 4.96
C ALA A 77 -5.98 7.58 4.94
N PHE A 78 -6.33 6.40 4.44
CA PHE A 78 -7.70 5.89 4.38
C PHE A 78 -8.33 5.70 5.77
N SER A 79 -7.56 5.27 6.79
CA SER A 79 -8.06 5.19 8.16
C SER A 79 -8.29 6.55 8.81
N ILE A 80 -7.55 7.58 8.39
CA ILE A 80 -7.62 8.93 8.98
C ILE A 80 -8.70 9.80 8.31
N ASP A 81 -8.94 9.60 7.00
CA ASP A 81 -9.84 10.44 6.21
C ASP A 81 -11.01 9.63 5.64
N ASP A 82 -12.17 9.74 6.27
CA ASP A 82 -13.40 9.04 5.89
C ASP A 82 -13.97 9.42 4.52
N ARG A 83 -13.47 10.50 3.91
CA ARG A 83 -13.86 10.91 2.55
C ARG A 83 -13.29 9.96 1.48
N MET A 84 -12.24 9.22 1.80
CA MET A 84 -11.62 8.24 0.93
C MET A 84 -12.45 6.95 0.93
N GLN A 85 -13.06 6.61 -0.22
CA GLN A 85 -14.07 5.56 -0.28
C GLN A 85 -13.58 4.23 -0.87
N SER A 86 -12.48 4.25 -1.64
CA SER A 86 -11.98 3.05 -2.35
C SER A 86 -10.47 2.96 -2.29
N VAL A 87 -9.95 1.80 -1.88
CA VAL A 87 -8.51 1.57 -1.74
C VAL A 87 -8.09 0.20 -2.28
N TRP A 88 -7.02 0.19 -3.10
CA TRP A 88 -6.34 -1.00 -3.60
C TRP A 88 -4.96 -1.10 -2.95
N LEU A 89 -4.75 -2.15 -2.15
CA LEU A 89 -3.54 -2.39 -1.36
C LEU A 89 -2.79 -3.61 -1.94
N ASP A 90 -1.66 -3.37 -2.60
CA ASP A 90 -0.84 -4.44 -3.16
C ASP A 90 0.44 -4.63 -2.36
N SER A 91 0.63 -5.83 -1.81
CA SER A 91 1.82 -6.24 -1.05
C SER A 91 2.15 -5.25 0.09
N GLY A 92 1.11 -4.70 0.71
CA GLY A 92 1.22 -3.77 1.82
C GLY A 92 1.44 -4.49 3.15
N TYR A 93 1.91 -3.74 4.15
CA TYR A 93 2.08 -4.24 5.51
C TYR A 93 0.95 -3.75 6.43
N SER A 94 0.60 -4.58 7.41
CA SER A 94 -0.41 -4.27 8.43
C SER A 94 0.15 -3.50 9.63
N ASP A 95 1.45 -3.69 9.91
CA ASP A 95 2.15 -3.14 11.10
C ASP A 95 3.63 -2.91 10.80
N MET A 96 4.09 -1.66 10.89
CA MET A 96 5.50 -1.29 10.68
C MET A 96 6.42 -1.90 11.76
N GLY A 97 5.92 -2.11 12.96
CA GLY A 97 6.70 -2.76 14.02
C GLY A 97 7.03 -4.22 13.68
N LYS A 98 6.07 -4.95 13.08
CA LYS A 98 6.31 -6.31 12.56
C LYS A 98 7.34 -6.28 11.43
N ILE A 99 7.20 -5.34 10.48
CA ILE A 99 8.15 -5.17 9.36
C ILE A 99 9.58 -4.94 9.87
N VAL A 100 9.79 -4.13 10.89
CA VAL A 100 11.13 -3.91 11.46
C VAL A 100 11.72 -5.22 12.00
N VAL A 101 10.92 -6.04 12.68
CA VAL A 101 11.37 -7.34 13.21
C VAL A 101 11.67 -8.32 12.09
N GLU A 102 10.82 -8.37 11.06
CA GLU A 102 10.99 -9.25 9.89
C GLU A 102 12.18 -8.85 9.01
N GLU A 103 12.44 -7.56 8.89
CA GLU A 103 13.64 -7.06 8.20
C GLU A 103 14.92 -7.48 8.93
N LEU A 104 14.93 -7.43 10.27
CA LEU A 104 16.06 -7.95 11.06
C LEU A 104 16.27 -9.43 10.80
N GLU A 105 15.19 -10.21 10.79
CA GLU A 105 15.27 -11.65 10.48
C GLU A 105 15.79 -11.90 9.07
N PHE A 106 15.28 -11.17 8.09
CA PHE A 106 15.71 -11.27 6.68
C PHE A 106 17.20 -10.96 6.52
N GLN A 107 17.72 -10.00 7.29
CA GLN A 107 19.15 -9.64 7.33
C GLN A 107 19.98 -10.59 8.20
N GLY A 108 19.38 -11.62 8.79
CA GLY A 108 20.08 -12.55 9.69
C GLY A 108 20.48 -11.94 11.04
N LEU A 109 19.83 -10.85 11.43
CA LEU A 109 20.06 -10.16 12.71
C LEU A 109 19.11 -10.66 13.79
N PRO A 110 19.50 -10.57 15.08
CA PRO A 110 18.63 -11.00 16.17
C PRO A 110 17.34 -10.18 16.26
N THR A 111 16.19 -10.82 16.19
CA THR A 111 14.86 -10.17 16.17
C THR A 111 14.52 -9.44 17.48
N PHE A 112 15.14 -9.83 18.61
CA PHE A 112 14.96 -9.11 19.90
C PHE A 112 15.48 -7.66 19.86
N LEU A 113 16.24 -7.28 18.84
CA LEU A 113 16.70 -5.91 18.61
C LEU A 113 15.59 -4.99 18.03
N GLY A 114 14.47 -5.55 17.54
CA GLY A 114 13.39 -4.79 16.93
C GLY A 114 12.88 -3.62 17.79
N PRO A 115 12.45 -3.86 19.04
CA PRO A 115 11.99 -2.78 19.93
C PRO A 115 13.07 -1.72 20.19
N ALA A 116 14.33 -2.14 20.32
CA ALA A 116 15.45 -1.22 20.50
C ALA A 116 15.73 -0.39 19.23
N GLY A 117 15.60 -0.99 18.05
CA GLY A 117 15.72 -0.31 16.77
C GLY A 117 14.62 0.75 16.56
N ILE A 118 13.36 0.40 16.84
CA ILE A 118 12.22 1.32 16.79
C ILE A 118 12.43 2.49 17.76
N PHE A 119 12.84 2.20 18.99
CA PHE A 119 13.12 3.22 20.00
C PHE A 119 14.30 4.14 19.63
N ALA A 120 15.37 3.56 19.10
CA ALA A 120 16.50 4.33 18.60
C ALA A 120 16.12 5.23 17.42
N GLY A 121 15.30 4.74 16.50
CA GLY A 121 14.72 5.53 15.40
C GLY A 121 13.93 6.73 15.93
N LYS A 122 13.09 6.53 16.94
CA LYS A 122 12.31 7.59 17.56
C LYS A 122 13.20 8.68 18.20
N ILE A 123 14.29 8.30 18.86
CA ILE A 123 15.19 9.26 19.51
C ILE A 123 16.10 9.96 18.51
N SER A 124 16.71 9.19 17.60
CA SER A 124 17.74 9.72 16.70
C SER A 124 17.17 10.44 15.48
N ALA A 125 16.03 9.99 15.02
CA ALA A 125 15.35 10.51 13.82
C ALA A 125 14.14 11.39 14.15
N GLY A 126 13.67 11.40 15.40
CA GLY A 126 12.42 12.06 15.77
C GLY A 126 11.16 11.38 15.21
N GLN A 127 11.33 10.25 14.54
CA GLN A 127 10.23 9.55 13.85
C GLN A 127 9.66 8.42 14.70
N ASN A 128 8.35 8.43 14.88
CA ASN A 128 7.64 7.34 15.55
C ASN A 128 7.10 6.36 14.49
N LEU A 129 7.88 5.34 14.13
CA LEU A 129 7.54 4.36 13.10
C LEU A 129 6.29 3.50 13.40
N ILE A 130 5.72 3.61 14.59
CA ILE A 130 4.56 2.86 15.07
C ILE A 130 3.48 3.78 15.66
N GLN A 131 3.32 4.97 15.10
CA GLN A 131 2.27 5.91 15.54
C GLN A 131 0.91 5.56 14.92
N TYR A 132 0.92 5.17 13.65
CA TYR A 132 -0.26 4.78 12.88
C TYR A 132 -0.07 3.35 12.36
N TYR A 133 -1.15 2.58 12.37
CA TYR A 133 -1.15 1.20 11.92
C TYR A 133 -1.96 1.09 10.62
N PRO A 134 -1.37 0.64 9.50
CA PRO A 134 -2.15 0.41 8.27
C PRO A 134 -3.36 -0.51 8.48
N LEU A 135 -3.29 -1.42 9.46
CA LEU A 135 -4.37 -2.33 9.84
C LEU A 135 -5.65 -1.60 10.30
N GLU A 136 -5.54 -0.35 10.76
CA GLU A 136 -6.69 0.47 11.14
C GLU A 136 -7.63 0.72 9.95
N ALA A 137 -7.08 0.77 8.71
CA ALA A 137 -7.88 0.86 7.49
C ALA A 137 -8.89 -0.29 7.36
N ALA A 138 -8.49 -1.50 7.72
CA ALA A 138 -9.33 -2.68 7.70
C ALA A 138 -10.36 -2.68 8.86
N SER A 139 -9.93 -2.30 10.07
CA SER A 139 -10.79 -2.28 11.24
C SER A 139 -11.86 -1.17 11.19
N GLU A 140 -11.60 -0.09 10.46
CA GLU A 140 -12.47 1.08 10.31
C GLU A 140 -13.10 1.19 8.92
N ILE A 141 -13.11 0.10 8.15
CA ILE A 141 -13.55 0.10 6.75
C ILE A 141 -15.01 0.55 6.59
N GLY A 142 -15.92 0.11 7.45
CA GLY A 142 -17.34 0.48 7.38
C GLY A 142 -17.99 0.05 6.06
N ASP A 143 -18.60 1.00 5.37
CA ASP A 143 -19.24 0.82 4.06
C ASP A 143 -18.34 1.12 2.85
N ARG A 144 -17.06 1.43 3.10
CA ARG A 144 -16.05 1.74 2.07
C ARG A 144 -15.53 0.47 1.39
N HIS A 145 -14.83 0.64 0.28
CA HIS A 145 -14.33 -0.45 -0.56
C HIS A 145 -12.83 -0.69 -0.38
N MET A 146 -12.44 -1.95 -0.24
CA MET A 146 -11.04 -2.34 -0.11
C MET A 146 -10.73 -3.58 -0.96
N TYR A 147 -9.65 -3.52 -1.72
CA TYR A 147 -9.07 -4.67 -2.41
C TYR A 147 -7.67 -4.94 -1.87
N VAL A 148 -7.43 -6.14 -1.38
CA VAL A 148 -6.12 -6.57 -0.86
C VAL A 148 -5.52 -7.59 -1.82
N VAL A 149 -4.31 -7.29 -2.30
CA VAL A 149 -3.54 -8.16 -3.21
C VAL A 149 -2.22 -8.51 -2.56
N HIS A 150 -1.84 -9.80 -2.60
CA HIS A 150 -0.54 -10.23 -2.07
C HIS A 150 -0.05 -11.50 -2.75
N GLY A 151 1.24 -11.53 -3.10
CA GLY A 151 1.89 -12.75 -3.59
C GLY A 151 2.20 -13.71 -2.44
N ASN A 152 1.85 -15.00 -2.60
CA ASN A 152 2.06 -16.02 -1.56
C ASN A 152 3.55 -16.25 -1.23
N GLN A 153 4.46 -15.96 -2.17
CA GLN A 153 5.91 -16.14 -2.01
C GLN A 153 6.66 -14.85 -1.65
N ASP A 154 5.94 -13.78 -1.34
CA ASP A 154 6.57 -12.51 -0.96
C ASP A 154 7.44 -12.69 0.30
N LYS A 155 8.75 -12.42 0.15
CA LYS A 155 9.75 -12.58 1.21
C LYS A 155 10.06 -11.24 1.89
N ARG A 156 9.68 -10.14 1.26
CA ARG A 156 9.96 -8.80 1.76
C ARG A 156 8.88 -8.29 2.69
N VAL A 157 7.63 -8.37 2.23
CA VAL A 157 6.44 -8.17 3.06
C VAL A 157 5.68 -9.49 3.07
N ARG A 158 5.71 -10.21 4.19
CA ARG A 158 5.18 -11.57 4.27
C ARG A 158 3.67 -11.60 4.10
N LEU A 159 3.17 -12.65 3.48
CA LEU A 159 1.75 -12.86 3.15
C LEU A 159 0.80 -12.58 4.34
N HIS A 160 1.20 -12.95 5.56
CA HIS A 160 0.34 -12.78 6.74
C HIS A 160 -0.11 -11.32 6.97
N HIS A 161 0.61 -10.32 6.46
CA HIS A 161 0.18 -8.92 6.50
C HIS A 161 -1.06 -8.68 5.64
N GLY A 162 -1.07 -9.25 4.42
CA GLY A 162 -2.23 -9.21 3.54
C GLY A 162 -3.41 -10.02 4.09
N GLU A 163 -3.14 -11.22 4.61
CA GLU A 163 -4.17 -12.09 5.23
C GLU A 163 -4.83 -11.41 6.42
N GLU A 164 -4.05 -10.81 7.33
CA GLU A 164 -4.55 -10.08 8.50
C GLU A 164 -5.41 -8.87 8.10
N MET A 165 -4.96 -8.11 7.10
CA MET A 165 -5.71 -6.98 6.55
C MET A 165 -7.05 -7.44 5.97
N CYS A 166 -7.02 -8.50 5.15
CA CYS A 166 -8.19 -9.08 4.51
C CYS A 166 -9.20 -9.64 5.54
N GLU A 167 -8.74 -10.44 6.49
CA GLU A 167 -9.59 -11.06 7.51
C GLU A 167 -10.36 -10.01 8.30
N ILE A 168 -9.66 -8.98 8.78
CA ILE A 168 -10.30 -7.90 9.55
C ILE A 168 -11.23 -7.08 8.68
N ALA A 169 -10.82 -6.73 7.45
CA ALA A 169 -11.67 -5.98 6.55
C ALA A 169 -12.96 -6.73 6.18
N MET A 170 -12.88 -8.04 5.96
CA MET A 170 -14.07 -8.88 5.69
C MET A 170 -14.99 -9.00 6.92
N GLU A 171 -14.43 -9.00 8.14
CA GLU A 171 -15.24 -9.02 9.37
C GLU A 171 -15.97 -7.70 9.62
N LYS A 172 -15.34 -6.56 9.30
CA LYS A 172 -15.81 -5.21 9.66
C LYS A 172 -16.54 -4.50 8.52
N GLY A 173 -16.26 -4.85 7.28
CA GLY A 173 -16.85 -4.24 6.10
C GLY A 173 -18.24 -4.80 5.75
N LEU A 174 -18.92 -4.13 4.83
CA LEU A 174 -20.14 -4.64 4.25
C LEU A 174 -19.83 -5.79 3.28
N GLU A 175 -20.74 -6.75 3.20
CA GLU A 175 -20.65 -7.87 2.25
C GLU A 175 -20.53 -7.35 0.80
N GLY A 176 -19.52 -7.79 0.09
CA GLY A 176 -19.24 -7.39 -1.29
C GLY A 176 -18.34 -6.16 -1.45
N ASN A 177 -18.04 -5.44 -0.37
CA ASN A 177 -17.17 -4.25 -0.43
C ASN A 177 -15.67 -4.57 -0.23
N VAL A 178 -15.38 -5.80 0.22
CA VAL A 178 -14.01 -6.25 0.46
C VAL A 178 -13.69 -7.42 -0.42
N GLU A 179 -12.60 -7.32 -1.14
CA GLU A 179 -12.06 -8.38 -1.98
C GLU A 179 -10.59 -8.64 -1.66
N CYS A 180 -10.18 -9.89 -1.74
CA CYS A 180 -8.81 -10.31 -1.49
C CYS A 180 -8.34 -11.27 -2.56
N TRP A 181 -7.12 -11.08 -3.01
CA TRP A 181 -6.51 -11.94 -4.01
C TRP A 181 -5.08 -12.31 -3.61
N PHE A 182 -4.90 -13.59 -3.27
CA PHE A 182 -3.63 -14.17 -2.88
C PHE A 182 -3.28 -15.28 -3.87
N GLU A 183 -2.16 -15.14 -4.56
CA GLU A 183 -1.78 -16.06 -5.62
C GLU A 183 -0.29 -16.34 -5.58
N ASP A 184 0.09 -17.49 -6.13
CA ASP A 184 1.49 -17.84 -6.31
C ASP A 184 2.10 -17.00 -7.44
N SER A 185 3.05 -16.13 -7.06
CA SER A 185 3.72 -15.23 -7.99
C SER A 185 5.22 -15.43 -7.94
N VAL A 186 5.75 -16.21 -8.87
CA VAL A 186 7.18 -16.44 -9.00
C VAL A 186 7.69 -15.79 -10.27
N ILE A 187 8.56 -14.80 -10.16
CA ILE A 187 9.26 -14.25 -11.32
C ILE A 187 10.27 -15.30 -11.80
N ARG A 188 10.01 -15.89 -12.93
CA ARG A 188 10.91 -16.86 -13.58
C ARG A 188 11.97 -16.20 -14.48
N TYR A 189 12.30 -14.94 -14.23
CA TYR A 189 13.34 -14.23 -14.94
C TYR A 189 14.63 -14.26 -14.14
N ASP A 190 15.71 -14.65 -14.81
CA ASP A 190 17.06 -14.45 -14.32
C ASP A 190 17.33 -12.94 -14.30
N VAL A 191 17.07 -12.31 -13.17
CA VAL A 191 17.47 -10.93 -12.91
C VAL A 191 18.97 -10.99 -12.71
N GLY A 192 19.72 -10.90 -13.80
CA GLY A 192 21.19 -10.93 -13.80
C GLY A 192 21.77 -10.21 -12.58
N ASP A 193 22.92 -10.68 -12.09
CA ASP A 193 23.70 -10.20 -10.94
C ASP A 193 23.49 -10.89 -9.58
N GLY A 194 22.89 -12.10 -9.56
CA GLY A 194 22.83 -12.92 -8.33
C GLY A 194 21.89 -12.38 -7.24
N MET A 195 21.08 -11.37 -7.53
CA MET A 195 19.98 -10.96 -6.67
C MET A 195 18.86 -11.99 -6.80
N GLN A 196 18.64 -12.77 -5.76
CA GLN A 196 17.39 -13.53 -5.62
C GLN A 196 16.25 -12.52 -5.59
N SER A 197 15.26 -12.73 -6.46
CA SER A 197 13.98 -12.02 -6.37
C SER A 197 13.39 -12.29 -4.98
N ASP A 198 13.01 -11.25 -4.27
CA ASP A 198 12.29 -11.35 -3.00
C ASP A 198 10.78 -11.64 -3.22
N GLU A 199 10.38 -11.85 -4.47
CA GLU A 199 9.01 -12.12 -4.92
C GLU A 199 8.00 -11.02 -4.45
N HIS A 200 8.50 -9.81 -4.27
CA HIS A 200 7.72 -8.68 -3.77
C HIS A 200 7.06 -7.89 -4.90
N VAL A 201 5.75 -7.60 -4.76
CA VAL A 201 4.94 -6.87 -5.76
C VAL A 201 4.99 -7.53 -7.15
N THR A 202 4.92 -8.84 -7.21
CA THR A 202 5.17 -9.59 -8.45
C THR A 202 3.91 -9.99 -9.21
N LEU A 203 2.73 -10.00 -8.59
CA LEU A 203 1.47 -10.40 -9.23
C LEU A 203 1.15 -9.58 -10.47
N MET A 204 1.37 -8.28 -10.46
CA MET A 204 1.16 -7.44 -11.65
C MET A 204 2.09 -7.78 -12.82
N LEU A 205 3.17 -8.53 -12.59
CA LEU A 205 4.14 -8.94 -13.61
C LEU A 205 3.93 -10.39 -14.05
N THR A 206 3.51 -11.26 -13.14
CA THR A 206 3.35 -12.70 -13.38
C THR A 206 1.96 -13.04 -13.92
N ASP A 207 0.96 -12.30 -13.51
CA ASP A 207 -0.44 -12.49 -13.92
C ASP A 207 -1.08 -11.14 -14.36
N THR A 208 -0.42 -10.50 -15.31
CA THR A 208 -0.72 -9.13 -15.74
C THR A 208 -2.18 -8.98 -16.19
N ASP A 209 -2.70 -9.88 -17.03
CA ASP A 209 -4.04 -9.75 -17.61
C ASP A 209 -5.14 -9.87 -16.53
N GLU A 210 -4.98 -10.80 -15.59
CA GLU A 210 -5.88 -10.94 -14.44
C GLU A 210 -5.78 -9.76 -13.50
N TYR A 211 -4.55 -9.32 -13.18
CA TYR A 211 -4.32 -8.13 -12.34
C TYR A 211 -5.00 -6.89 -12.91
N GLU A 212 -4.83 -6.67 -14.20
CA GLU A 212 -5.43 -5.54 -14.92
C GLU A 212 -6.97 -5.64 -14.90
N THR A 213 -7.52 -6.84 -15.14
CA THR A 213 -8.97 -7.06 -15.13
C THR A 213 -9.58 -6.76 -13.76
N ARG A 214 -8.97 -7.25 -12.69
CA ARG A 214 -9.43 -7.03 -11.31
C ARG A 214 -9.29 -5.56 -10.89
N LEU A 215 -8.16 -4.93 -11.21
CA LEU A 215 -7.91 -3.52 -10.88
C LEU A 215 -8.95 -2.59 -11.53
N VAL A 216 -9.22 -2.80 -12.82
CA VAL A 216 -10.20 -2.00 -13.55
C VAL A 216 -11.62 -2.30 -13.05
N GLY A 217 -11.95 -3.57 -12.83
CA GLY A 217 -13.25 -3.98 -12.27
C GLY A 217 -13.51 -3.29 -10.95
N PHE A 218 -12.60 -3.43 -9.99
CA PHE A 218 -12.72 -2.83 -8.67
C PHE A 218 -12.97 -1.32 -8.72
N PHE A 219 -12.15 -0.55 -9.44
CA PHE A 219 -12.35 0.89 -9.51
C PHE A 219 -13.56 1.31 -10.36
N THR A 220 -13.98 0.49 -11.31
CA THR A 220 -15.24 0.72 -12.03
C THR A 220 -16.44 0.55 -11.11
N ASP A 221 -16.46 -0.52 -10.32
CA ASP A 221 -17.60 -0.85 -9.46
C ASP A 221 -17.66 0.03 -8.22
N SER A 222 -16.53 0.37 -7.62
CA SER A 222 -16.46 1.17 -6.38
C SER A 222 -16.51 2.68 -6.59
N LEU A 223 -16.26 3.19 -7.81
CA LEU A 223 -16.26 4.64 -8.11
C LEU A 223 -17.44 5.07 -9.00
N MET A 224 -18.26 4.18 -9.52
CA MET A 224 -19.44 4.53 -10.34
C MET A 224 -20.72 4.52 -9.55
#